data_1ef8aff38a48b67e3213ad1385560238
#
_entry.id   1ef8aff38a48b67e3213ad1385560238
#
_cell.length_a   1.000
_cell.length_b   1.000
_cell.length_c   1.000
_cell.angle_alpha   90.00
_cell.angle_beta   90.00
_cell.angle_gamma   90.00
#
_symmetry.space_group_name_H-M   'P 1'
#
loop_
_entity.id
_entity.type
_entity.pdbx_description
1 polymer ?
#
loop_
_entity_poly.entity_id
_entity_poly.type
_entity_poly.pdbx_seq_one_letter_code
_entity_poly.pdbx_strand_id
1 'polypeptide(L)'
;MEDARAYEELRVGFTAAVSHELRTPLARLLALLESALLPDADRDALLAQATEQVEEMSELVDDVLFLSELESGREVVALGSTPALPILEEVRDRLANRAENADVTIRIEAPGNVELPLRRRMLQIVVENLAENSIRYAGPGSTLTISARSGVLEAADDGRGVEKDELPRLFERFYRSDRARASRGTGLGLAIVKHVVTAAGGEVEATGGPGHGLTVRCSFSMSAPS
;
A
#
# COMPACT_ATOMS: atom_id res chain seq x y z
N MET A 1 -23.33 20.99 10.50
CA MET A 1 -23.60 20.03 11.60
C MET A 1 -23.60 18.57 11.12
N GLU A 2 -24.09 18.27 9.91
CA GLU A 2 -24.02 16.93 9.30
C GLU A 2 -22.58 16.51 9.01
N ASP A 3 -21.76 17.39 8.45
CA ASP A 3 -20.34 17.10 8.14
C ASP A 3 -19.51 16.78 9.39
N ALA A 4 -19.77 17.45 10.52
CA ALA A 4 -19.07 17.21 11.77
C ALA A 4 -19.43 15.83 12.40
N ARG A 5 -20.68 15.40 12.24
CA ARG A 5 -21.13 14.08 12.68
C ARG A 5 -20.56 12.97 11.81
N ALA A 6 -20.61 13.13 10.50
CA ALA A 6 -20.02 12.17 9.56
C ALA A 6 -18.52 12.01 9.78
N TYR A 7 -17.79 13.10 10.07
CA TYR A 7 -16.39 13.06 10.42
C TYR A 7 -16.11 12.33 11.75
N GLU A 8 -16.92 12.58 12.78
CA GLU A 8 -16.80 11.91 14.10
C GLU A 8 -17.10 10.40 13.98
N GLU A 9 -18.12 10.01 13.23
CA GLU A 9 -18.47 8.60 12.97
C GLU A 9 -17.36 7.87 12.20
N LEU A 10 -16.78 8.52 11.18
CA LEU A 10 -15.60 8.01 10.45
C LEU A 10 -14.40 7.81 11.38
N ARG A 11 -14.14 8.75 12.28
CA ARG A 11 -13.03 8.69 13.23
C ARG A 11 -13.22 7.59 14.27
N VAL A 12 -14.42 7.42 14.79
CA VAL A 12 -14.76 6.35 15.74
C VAL A 12 -14.65 4.99 15.07
N GLY A 13 -15.18 4.84 13.86
CA GLY A 13 -15.06 3.62 13.06
C GLY A 13 -13.60 3.26 12.75
N PHE A 14 -12.76 4.25 12.41
CA PHE A 14 -11.34 4.06 12.17
C PHE A 14 -10.60 3.58 13.43
N THR A 15 -10.83 4.21 14.59
CA THR A 15 -10.20 3.80 15.85
C THR A 15 -10.60 2.38 16.26
N ALA A 16 -11.86 2.01 16.05
CA ALA A 16 -12.35 0.66 16.34
C ALA A 16 -11.70 -0.37 15.39
N ALA A 17 -11.58 -0.05 14.10
CA ALA A 17 -10.93 -0.90 13.11
C ALA A 17 -9.43 -1.09 13.42
N VAL A 18 -8.69 -0.02 13.72
CA VAL A 18 -7.28 -0.10 14.15
C VAL A 18 -7.13 -1.01 15.38
N SER A 19 -7.99 -0.83 16.38
CA SER A 19 -7.95 -1.65 17.58
C SER A 19 -8.22 -3.14 17.30
N HIS A 20 -9.08 -3.44 16.34
CA HIS A 20 -9.37 -4.80 15.90
C HIS A 20 -8.17 -5.41 15.16
N GLU A 21 -7.61 -4.66 14.22
CA GLU A 21 -6.46 -5.10 13.40
C GLU A 21 -5.18 -5.27 14.22
N LEU A 22 -5.00 -4.54 15.33
CA LEU A 22 -3.88 -4.74 16.27
C LEU A 22 -4.10 -5.94 17.19
N ARG A 23 -5.35 -6.24 17.57
CA ARG A 23 -5.64 -7.32 18.51
C ARG A 23 -5.29 -8.70 17.96
N THR A 24 -5.53 -8.92 16.68
CA THR A 24 -5.29 -10.21 16.02
C THR A 24 -3.80 -10.60 15.99
N PRO A 25 -2.86 -9.76 15.49
CA PRO A 25 -1.44 -10.07 15.53
C PRO A 25 -0.90 -10.16 16.96
N LEU A 26 -1.41 -9.34 17.89
CA LEU A 26 -1.01 -9.41 19.30
C LEU A 26 -1.38 -10.76 19.92
N ALA A 27 -2.59 -11.28 19.67
CA ALA A 27 -3.01 -12.59 20.16
C ALA A 27 -2.16 -13.72 19.53
N ARG A 28 -1.82 -13.60 18.22
CA ARG A 28 -0.94 -14.54 17.54
C ARG A 28 0.48 -14.49 18.11
N LEU A 29 1.03 -13.30 18.36
CA LEU A 29 2.34 -13.10 18.98
C LEU A 29 2.39 -13.78 20.35
N LEU A 30 1.37 -13.58 21.17
CA LEU A 30 1.28 -14.21 22.49
C LEU A 30 1.28 -15.74 22.37
N ALA A 31 0.49 -16.31 21.48
CA ALA A 31 0.45 -17.76 21.25
C ALA A 31 1.80 -18.33 20.75
N LEU A 32 2.54 -17.60 19.90
CA LEU A 32 3.89 -17.98 19.46
C LEU A 32 4.87 -18.00 20.63
N LEU A 33 4.84 -16.98 21.49
CA LEU A 33 5.69 -16.89 22.67
C LEU A 33 5.37 -17.99 23.68
N GLU A 34 4.08 -18.27 23.95
CA GLU A 34 3.66 -19.37 24.82
C GLU A 34 4.11 -20.72 24.27
N SER A 35 3.99 -20.93 22.95
CA SER A 35 4.46 -22.15 22.27
C SER A 35 5.98 -22.33 22.39
N ALA A 36 6.76 -21.25 22.33
CA ALA A 36 8.21 -21.29 22.47
C ALA A 36 8.69 -21.70 23.88
N LEU A 37 7.81 -21.64 24.88
CA LEU A 37 8.09 -22.09 26.24
C LEU A 37 7.91 -23.61 26.45
N LEU A 38 7.32 -24.31 25.47
CA LEU A 38 7.13 -25.76 25.56
C LEU A 38 8.46 -26.52 25.45
N PRO A 39 8.59 -27.70 26.06
CA PRO A 39 9.87 -28.43 26.17
C PRO A 39 10.50 -28.79 24.81
N ASP A 40 9.69 -29.18 23.82
CA ASP A 40 10.13 -29.68 22.52
C ASP A 40 9.87 -28.68 21.39
N ALA A 41 9.73 -27.39 21.72
CA ALA A 41 9.42 -26.36 20.72
C ALA A 41 10.63 -26.03 19.85
N ASP A 42 10.40 -25.84 18.55
CA ASP A 42 11.35 -25.20 17.64
C ASP A 42 11.35 -23.67 17.92
N ARG A 43 12.18 -23.30 18.92
CA ARG A 43 12.23 -21.92 19.40
C ARG A 43 12.70 -20.94 18.33
N ASP A 44 13.64 -21.32 17.48
CA ASP A 44 14.18 -20.43 16.47
C ASP A 44 13.12 -20.11 15.43
N ALA A 45 12.37 -21.11 14.97
CA ALA A 45 11.26 -20.89 14.03
C ALA A 45 10.13 -20.06 14.66
N LEU A 46 9.78 -20.31 15.94
CA LEU A 46 8.74 -19.55 16.63
C LEU A 46 9.15 -18.10 16.90
N LEU A 47 10.41 -17.84 17.26
CA LEU A 47 10.94 -16.49 17.43
C LEU A 47 11.00 -15.73 16.12
N ALA A 48 11.38 -16.39 15.01
CA ALA A 48 11.34 -15.77 13.68
C ALA A 48 9.91 -15.34 13.32
N GLN A 49 8.90 -16.21 13.52
CA GLN A 49 7.50 -15.86 13.31
C GLN A 49 7.01 -14.73 14.24
N ALA A 50 7.46 -14.73 15.50
CA ALA A 50 7.12 -13.67 16.45
C ALA A 50 7.70 -12.31 16.01
N THR A 51 8.95 -12.30 15.51
CA THR A 51 9.59 -11.11 14.97
C THR A 51 8.81 -10.56 13.77
N GLU A 52 8.39 -11.43 12.86
CA GLU A 52 7.55 -11.05 11.72
C GLU A 52 6.22 -10.42 12.15
N GLN A 53 5.59 -10.91 13.24
CA GLN A 53 4.36 -10.29 13.76
C GLN A 53 4.60 -8.90 14.33
N VAL A 54 5.75 -8.67 14.98
CA VAL A 54 6.13 -7.34 15.49
C VAL A 54 6.37 -6.38 14.32
N GLU A 55 7.01 -6.82 13.25
CA GLU A 55 7.21 -6.01 12.04
C GLU A 55 5.88 -5.62 11.39
N GLU A 56 4.94 -6.57 11.23
CA GLU A 56 3.59 -6.28 10.71
C GLU A 56 2.83 -5.26 11.58
N MET A 57 2.96 -5.37 12.89
CA MET A 57 2.32 -4.41 13.81
C MET A 57 2.95 -3.03 13.70
N SER A 58 4.26 -2.94 13.51
CA SER A 58 4.97 -1.68 13.31
C SER A 58 4.55 -1.02 11.99
N GLU A 59 4.49 -1.78 10.89
CA GLU A 59 3.98 -1.29 9.60
C GLU A 59 2.54 -0.72 9.76
N LEU A 60 1.67 -1.44 10.48
CA LEU A 60 0.29 -0.97 10.71
C LEU A 60 0.24 0.34 11.52
N VAL A 61 1.06 0.47 12.55
CA VAL A 61 1.12 1.70 13.37
C VAL A 61 1.62 2.87 12.53
N ASP A 62 2.66 2.67 11.72
CA ASP A 62 3.21 3.71 10.85
C ASP A 62 2.20 4.15 9.80
N ASP A 63 1.48 3.22 9.16
CA ASP A 63 0.41 3.50 8.21
C ASP A 63 -0.72 4.32 8.84
N VAL A 64 -1.16 3.95 10.05
CA VAL A 64 -2.21 4.64 10.80
C VAL A 64 -1.78 6.06 11.17
N LEU A 65 -0.56 6.24 11.67
CA LEU A 65 -0.03 7.56 12.04
C LEU A 65 0.09 8.43 10.79
N PHE A 66 0.65 7.91 9.72
CA PHE A 66 0.78 8.63 8.45
C PHE A 66 -0.58 9.07 7.90
N LEU A 67 -1.56 8.16 7.87
CA LEU A 67 -2.90 8.49 7.40
C LEU A 67 -3.56 9.57 8.29
N SER A 68 -3.35 9.51 9.60
CA SER A 68 -3.83 10.54 10.55
C SER A 68 -3.17 11.91 10.31
N GLU A 69 -1.88 11.94 9.97
CA GLU A 69 -1.16 13.18 9.61
C GLU A 69 -1.69 13.78 8.32
N LEU A 70 -1.93 12.96 7.30
CA LEU A 70 -2.53 13.36 6.04
C LEU A 70 -3.92 13.97 6.24
N GLU A 71 -4.78 13.32 7.04
CA GLU A 71 -6.15 13.78 7.31
C GLU A 71 -6.21 15.06 8.14
N SER A 72 -5.25 15.25 9.03
CA SER A 72 -5.15 16.48 9.82
C SER A 72 -4.61 17.68 9.03
N GLY A 73 -4.24 17.50 7.77
CA GLY A 73 -3.62 18.52 6.93
C GLY A 73 -2.22 18.95 7.40
N ARG A 74 -1.61 18.18 8.31
CA ARG A 74 -0.24 18.47 8.78
C ARG A 74 0.80 18.15 7.72
N GLU A 75 0.53 17.16 6.89
CA GLU A 75 1.40 16.83 5.76
C GLU A 75 0.92 17.52 4.49
N VAL A 76 1.77 18.33 3.88
CA VAL A 76 1.45 19.07 2.65
C VAL A 76 1.77 18.16 1.45
N VAL A 77 0.75 17.63 0.80
CA VAL A 77 0.87 16.67 -0.31
C VAL A 77 1.24 17.35 -1.63
N ALA A 78 0.65 18.51 -1.93
CA ALA A 78 0.51 19.05 -3.29
C ALA A 78 1.45 20.21 -3.65
N LEU A 79 2.48 20.54 -2.87
CA LEU A 79 3.39 21.64 -3.18
C LEU A 79 4.72 21.12 -3.73
N GLY A 80 4.76 20.75 -4.99
CA GLY A 80 6.01 20.36 -5.64
C GLY A 80 5.78 19.56 -6.92
N SER A 81 6.80 19.52 -7.75
CA SER A 81 6.92 18.60 -8.88
C SER A 81 8.17 17.78 -8.67
N THR A 82 8.10 16.50 -8.97
CA THR A 82 9.22 15.58 -8.75
C THR A 82 9.46 14.77 -10.03
N PRO A 83 10.72 14.70 -10.51
CA PRO A 83 11.11 13.78 -11.56
C PRO A 83 10.76 12.34 -11.17
N ALA A 84 9.95 11.68 -12.01
CA ALA A 84 9.41 10.37 -11.68
C ALA A 84 10.48 9.27 -11.73
N LEU A 85 11.26 9.19 -12.80
CA LEU A 85 12.18 8.09 -13.05
C LEU A 85 13.13 7.79 -11.88
N PRO A 86 13.83 8.77 -11.27
CA PRO A 86 14.74 8.48 -10.15
C PRO A 86 14.04 7.85 -8.94
N ILE A 87 12.78 8.23 -8.68
CA ILE A 87 12.00 7.69 -7.57
C ILE A 87 11.56 6.25 -7.85
N LEU A 88 11.10 5.99 -9.09
CA LEU A 88 10.70 4.64 -9.50
C LEU A 88 11.87 3.67 -9.41
N GLU A 89 13.07 4.08 -9.85
CA GLU A 89 14.29 3.27 -9.77
C GLU A 89 14.72 3.04 -8.32
N GLU A 90 14.69 4.08 -7.48
CA GLU A 90 15.03 3.96 -6.05
C GLU A 90 14.11 2.98 -5.33
N VAL A 91 12.80 3.04 -5.59
CA VAL A 91 11.83 2.12 -4.98
C VAL A 91 12.02 0.70 -5.50
N ARG A 92 12.21 0.51 -6.83
CA ARG A 92 12.54 -0.80 -7.40
C ARG A 92 13.74 -1.42 -6.71
N ASP A 93 14.84 -0.68 -6.57
CA ASP A 93 16.08 -1.18 -6.00
C ASP A 93 15.93 -1.51 -4.51
N ARG A 94 15.17 -0.71 -3.77
CA ARG A 94 14.84 -0.96 -2.35
C ARG A 94 14.01 -2.23 -2.17
N LEU A 95 13.08 -2.49 -3.06
CA LEU A 95 12.18 -3.64 -2.99
C LEU A 95 12.72 -4.89 -3.71
N ALA A 96 13.91 -4.83 -4.32
CA ALA A 96 14.47 -5.90 -5.15
C ALA A 96 14.49 -7.26 -4.43
N ASN A 97 15.00 -7.32 -3.20
CA ASN A 97 15.07 -8.57 -2.43
C ASN A 97 13.67 -9.11 -2.09
N ARG A 98 12.71 -8.22 -1.77
CA ARG A 98 11.33 -8.63 -1.48
C ARG A 98 10.63 -9.15 -2.73
N ALA A 99 10.86 -8.52 -3.87
CA ALA A 99 10.33 -8.94 -5.16
C ALA A 99 10.93 -10.30 -5.59
N GLU A 100 12.25 -10.47 -5.44
CA GLU A 100 12.93 -11.74 -5.73
C GLU A 100 12.39 -12.88 -4.86
N ASN A 101 12.23 -12.67 -3.56
CA ASN A 101 11.67 -13.65 -2.63
C ASN A 101 10.22 -14.03 -2.95
N ALA A 102 9.46 -13.12 -3.56
CA ALA A 102 8.08 -13.34 -3.99
C ALA A 102 7.98 -13.87 -5.44
N ASP A 103 9.10 -14.02 -6.13
CA ASP A 103 9.17 -14.36 -7.56
C ASP A 103 8.37 -13.37 -8.43
N VAL A 104 8.54 -12.06 -8.16
CA VAL A 104 7.91 -10.96 -8.88
C VAL A 104 8.98 -10.11 -9.56
N THR A 105 8.84 -9.86 -10.86
CA THR A 105 9.75 -8.99 -11.61
C THR A 105 9.22 -7.55 -11.64
N ILE A 106 10.02 -6.57 -11.25
CA ILE A 106 9.65 -5.15 -11.34
C ILE A 106 10.30 -4.52 -12.57
N ARG A 107 9.48 -3.94 -13.46
CA ARG A 107 9.89 -3.17 -14.63
C ARG A 107 9.51 -1.71 -14.49
N ILE A 108 10.39 -0.81 -14.92
CA ILE A 108 10.14 0.64 -14.92
C ILE A 108 10.06 1.13 -16.37
N GLU A 109 8.99 1.86 -16.68
CA GLU A 109 8.75 2.47 -17.98
C GLU A 109 8.43 3.96 -17.80
N ALA A 110 9.46 4.80 -17.74
CA ALA A 110 9.29 6.24 -17.62
C ALA A 110 10.34 6.99 -18.45
N PRO A 111 9.94 7.93 -19.30
CA PRO A 111 10.87 8.90 -19.90
C PRO A 111 11.53 9.75 -18.83
N GLY A 112 12.83 10.04 -19.00
CA GLY A 112 13.63 10.76 -17.99
C GLY A 112 13.18 12.20 -17.68
N ASN A 113 12.33 12.78 -18.54
CA ASN A 113 11.80 14.13 -18.39
C ASN A 113 10.38 14.22 -17.83
N VAL A 114 9.83 13.12 -17.35
CA VAL A 114 8.48 13.11 -16.76
C VAL A 114 8.55 13.56 -15.30
N GLU A 115 7.77 14.57 -14.98
CA GLU A 115 7.53 15.04 -13.62
C GLU A 115 6.08 14.78 -13.21
N LEU A 116 5.88 14.48 -11.92
CA LEU A 116 4.56 14.31 -11.32
C LEU A 116 4.34 15.37 -10.22
N PRO A 117 3.12 15.92 -10.08
CA PRO A 117 2.82 17.02 -9.15
C PRO A 117 2.70 16.54 -7.71
N LEU A 118 3.70 15.84 -7.23
CA LEU A 118 3.85 15.33 -5.88
C LEU A 118 5.22 15.70 -5.33
N ARG A 119 5.30 15.94 -4.03
CA ARG A 119 6.61 16.01 -3.35
C ARG A 119 7.30 14.65 -3.43
N ARG A 120 8.64 14.66 -3.44
CA ARG A 120 9.46 13.45 -3.50
C ARG A 120 8.99 12.36 -2.53
N ARG A 121 8.79 12.71 -1.24
CA ARG A 121 8.32 11.76 -0.22
C ARG A 121 6.96 11.16 -0.55
N MET A 122 6.02 11.99 -1.03
CA MET A 122 4.68 11.54 -1.38
C MET A 122 4.68 10.61 -2.60
N LEU A 123 5.44 10.96 -3.63
CA LEU A 123 5.63 10.09 -4.80
C LEU A 123 6.24 8.76 -4.40
N GLN A 124 7.27 8.78 -3.55
CA GLN A 124 7.92 7.59 -3.02
C GLN A 124 6.93 6.68 -2.28
N ILE A 125 6.13 7.23 -1.35
CA ILE A 125 5.11 6.48 -0.60
C ILE A 125 4.07 5.86 -1.53
N VAL A 126 3.59 6.61 -2.54
CA VAL A 126 2.63 6.09 -3.52
C VAL A 126 3.22 4.92 -4.29
N VAL A 127 4.45 5.07 -4.81
CA VAL A 127 5.12 4.02 -5.60
C VAL A 127 5.41 2.78 -4.75
N GLU A 128 5.87 2.96 -3.50
CA GLU A 128 6.11 1.87 -2.56
C GLU A 128 4.84 1.06 -2.29
N ASN A 129 3.73 1.74 -1.95
CA ASN A 129 2.46 1.06 -1.70
C ASN A 129 1.94 0.30 -2.92
N LEU A 130 2.07 0.87 -4.12
CA LEU A 130 1.68 0.20 -5.36
C LEU A 130 2.55 -1.02 -5.64
N ALA A 131 3.87 -0.91 -5.47
CA ALA A 131 4.81 -2.00 -5.69
C ALA A 131 4.62 -3.12 -4.66
N GLU A 132 4.51 -2.78 -3.39
CA GLU A 132 4.29 -3.76 -2.32
C GLU A 132 2.97 -4.51 -2.49
N ASN A 133 1.92 -3.81 -2.96
CA ASN A 133 0.65 -4.46 -3.27
C ASN A 133 0.84 -5.58 -4.31
N SER A 134 1.53 -5.30 -5.41
CA SER A 134 1.78 -6.32 -6.44
C SER A 134 2.72 -7.42 -5.96
N ILE A 135 3.83 -7.10 -5.26
CA ILE A 135 4.73 -8.10 -4.67
C ILE A 135 3.96 -9.08 -3.76
N ARG A 136 2.99 -8.55 -3.01
CA ARG A 136 2.22 -9.31 -2.02
C ARG A 136 1.10 -10.16 -2.62
N TYR A 137 0.46 -9.67 -3.70
CA TYR A 137 -0.80 -10.23 -4.18
C TYR A 137 -0.79 -10.76 -5.63
N ALA A 138 0.11 -10.31 -6.49
CA ALA A 138 0.14 -10.74 -7.89
C ALA A 138 0.42 -12.26 -8.01
N GLY A 139 1.29 -12.78 -7.17
CA GLY A 139 1.70 -14.18 -7.12
C GLY A 139 3.01 -14.44 -7.87
N PRO A 140 3.60 -15.64 -7.64
CA PRO A 140 4.90 -15.98 -8.22
C PRO A 140 4.85 -16.03 -9.75
N GLY A 141 5.98 -15.67 -10.37
CA GLY A 141 6.17 -15.59 -11.81
C GLY A 141 5.57 -14.35 -12.46
N SER A 142 4.95 -13.44 -11.69
CA SER A 142 4.32 -12.23 -12.24
C SER A 142 5.32 -11.11 -12.50
N THR A 143 4.91 -10.20 -13.40
CA THR A 143 5.65 -8.97 -13.68
C THR A 143 4.80 -7.76 -13.29
N LEU A 144 5.37 -6.90 -12.44
CA LEU A 144 4.86 -5.57 -12.17
C LEU A 144 5.54 -4.55 -13.08
N THR A 145 4.78 -3.83 -13.88
CA THR A 145 5.26 -2.69 -14.66
C THR A 145 4.80 -1.40 -13.99
N ILE A 146 5.74 -0.54 -13.57
CA ILE A 146 5.44 0.80 -13.06
C ILE A 146 5.82 1.80 -14.14
N SER A 147 4.85 2.53 -14.63
CA SER A 147 5.04 3.52 -15.69
C SER A 147 4.67 4.92 -15.23
N ALA A 148 5.41 5.91 -15.71
CA ALA A 148 5.08 7.32 -15.54
C ALA A 148 5.05 8.03 -16.87
N ARG A 149 4.00 8.82 -17.10
CA ARG A 149 3.82 9.68 -18.27
C ARG A 149 3.32 11.04 -17.79
N SER A 150 3.19 12.02 -18.69
CA SER A 150 2.70 13.35 -18.32
C SER A 150 1.37 13.26 -17.54
N GLY A 151 1.40 13.62 -16.27
CA GLY A 151 0.23 13.61 -15.36
C GLY A 151 -0.33 12.23 -15.00
N VAL A 152 0.36 11.13 -15.30
CA VAL A 152 -0.11 9.77 -14.98
C VAL A 152 1.01 8.93 -14.39
N LEU A 153 0.71 8.27 -13.28
CA LEU A 153 1.48 7.16 -12.70
C LEU A 153 0.61 5.91 -12.74
N GLU A 154 1.15 4.82 -13.26
CA GLU A 154 0.41 3.56 -13.39
C GLU A 154 1.28 2.39 -12.91
N ALA A 155 0.68 1.51 -12.12
CA ALA A 155 1.26 0.24 -11.73
C ALA A 155 0.35 -0.89 -12.22
N ALA A 156 0.88 -1.75 -13.08
CA ALA A 156 0.14 -2.84 -13.69
C ALA A 156 0.90 -4.16 -13.47
N ASP A 157 0.26 -5.14 -12.85
CA ASP A 157 0.78 -6.50 -12.78
C ASP A 157 -0.02 -7.44 -13.69
N ASP A 158 0.62 -8.52 -14.10
CA ASP A 158 0.03 -9.61 -14.90
C ASP A 158 -0.34 -10.82 -14.02
N GLY A 159 -0.53 -10.59 -12.73
CA GLY A 159 -0.77 -11.62 -11.73
C GLY A 159 -2.19 -12.15 -11.68
N ARG A 160 -2.57 -12.63 -10.50
CA ARG A 160 -3.86 -13.30 -10.26
C ARG A 160 -5.08 -12.41 -10.48
N GLY A 161 -4.90 -11.08 -10.33
CA GLY A 161 -5.97 -10.10 -10.37
C GLY A 161 -6.97 -10.24 -9.21
N VAL A 162 -8.05 -9.48 -9.31
CA VAL A 162 -9.12 -9.40 -8.30
C VAL A 162 -10.48 -9.59 -8.95
N GLU A 163 -11.50 -9.98 -8.18
CA GLU A 163 -12.87 -10.07 -8.68
C GLU A 163 -13.41 -8.66 -9.00
N LYS A 164 -14.29 -8.56 -10.01
CA LYS A 164 -14.76 -7.26 -10.49
C LYS A 164 -15.56 -6.47 -9.45
N ASP A 165 -16.26 -7.15 -8.58
CA ASP A 165 -17.03 -6.57 -7.48
C ASP A 165 -16.15 -6.07 -6.33
N GLU A 166 -14.91 -6.55 -6.24
CA GLU A 166 -13.91 -6.10 -5.28
C GLU A 166 -13.21 -4.79 -5.71
N LEU A 167 -13.10 -4.52 -7.03
CA LEU A 167 -12.37 -3.36 -7.56
C LEU A 167 -12.74 -2.02 -6.91
N PRO A 168 -14.03 -1.67 -6.72
CA PRO A 168 -14.40 -0.40 -6.08
C PRO A 168 -13.96 -0.31 -4.61
N ARG A 169 -13.78 -1.45 -3.96
CA ARG A 169 -13.48 -1.56 -2.54
C ARG A 169 -11.99 -1.57 -2.22
N LEU A 170 -11.12 -1.77 -3.22
CA LEU A 170 -9.68 -1.86 -3.02
C LEU A 170 -9.06 -0.65 -2.31
N PHE A 171 -9.71 0.50 -2.41
CA PHE A 171 -9.27 1.77 -1.79
C PHE A 171 -9.95 2.05 -0.44
N GLU A 172 -10.83 1.15 0.04
CA GLU A 172 -11.40 1.25 1.38
C GLU A 172 -10.32 0.89 2.42
N ARG A 173 -10.33 1.58 3.56
CA ARG A 173 -9.40 1.31 4.66
C ARG A 173 -9.66 -0.08 5.24
N PHE A 174 -8.57 -0.82 5.51
CA PHE A 174 -8.61 -2.19 6.05
C PHE A 174 -9.31 -3.20 5.15
N TYR A 175 -9.67 -2.81 3.93
CA TYR A 175 -10.27 -3.75 3.00
C TYR A 175 -9.22 -4.75 2.51
N ARG A 176 -9.56 -5.99 2.59
CA ARG A 176 -8.79 -7.12 2.05
C ARG A 176 -9.77 -8.11 1.46
N SER A 177 -9.50 -8.57 0.25
CA SER A 177 -10.31 -9.64 -0.35
C SER A 177 -10.23 -10.92 0.50
N ASP A 178 -11.20 -11.80 0.38
CA ASP A 178 -11.20 -13.05 1.15
C ASP A 178 -9.95 -13.90 0.90
N ARG A 179 -9.42 -13.86 -0.32
CA ARG A 179 -8.16 -14.52 -0.69
C ARG A 179 -6.94 -13.84 -0.06
N ALA A 180 -6.98 -12.53 0.08
CA ALA A 180 -5.90 -11.74 0.67
C ALA A 180 -5.86 -11.82 2.20
N ARG A 181 -6.94 -12.24 2.86
CA ARG A 181 -6.99 -12.38 4.33
C ARG A 181 -6.01 -13.41 4.89
N ALA A 182 -5.63 -14.40 4.08
CA ALA A 182 -4.63 -15.39 4.47
C ALA A 182 -3.17 -14.89 4.32
N SER A 183 -2.95 -13.80 3.59
CA SER A 183 -1.64 -13.18 3.39
C SER A 183 -1.39 -12.06 4.39
N ARG A 184 -0.16 -11.53 4.48
CA ARG A 184 0.18 -10.37 5.30
C ARG A 184 -0.35 -9.08 4.67
N GLY A 185 -0.58 -8.03 5.47
CA GLY A 185 -0.89 -6.68 5.03
C GLY A 185 -1.96 -5.98 5.84
N THR A 186 -1.82 -4.68 5.96
CA THR A 186 -2.67 -3.80 6.77
C THR A 186 -4.01 -3.46 6.10
N GLY A 187 -4.09 -3.57 4.77
CA GLY A 187 -5.23 -3.07 3.99
C GLY A 187 -5.31 -1.54 3.95
N LEU A 188 -4.23 -0.84 4.31
CA LEU A 188 -4.15 0.63 4.29
C LEU A 188 -3.40 1.17 3.06
N GLY A 189 -2.51 0.42 2.45
CA GLY A 189 -1.62 0.90 1.40
C GLY A 189 -2.36 1.58 0.22
N LEU A 190 -3.38 0.93 -0.36
CA LEU A 190 -4.16 1.55 -1.44
C LEU A 190 -5.05 2.70 -0.96
N ALA A 191 -5.51 2.70 0.29
CA ALA A 191 -6.21 3.84 0.89
C ALA A 191 -5.27 5.04 1.05
N ILE A 192 -4.00 4.82 1.41
CA ILE A 192 -2.95 5.85 1.44
C ILE A 192 -2.72 6.42 0.04
N VAL A 193 -2.56 5.55 -0.97
CA VAL A 193 -2.44 5.97 -2.38
C VAL A 193 -3.59 6.88 -2.78
N LYS A 194 -4.83 6.45 -2.55
CA LYS A 194 -6.02 7.24 -2.85
C LYS A 194 -6.00 8.59 -2.14
N HIS A 195 -5.67 8.62 -0.86
CA HIS A 195 -5.64 9.86 -0.08
C HIS A 195 -4.60 10.84 -0.63
N VAL A 196 -3.37 10.39 -0.86
CA VAL A 196 -2.28 11.21 -1.41
C VAL A 196 -2.65 11.76 -2.79
N VAL A 197 -3.13 10.91 -3.69
CA VAL A 197 -3.50 11.30 -5.06
C VAL A 197 -4.65 12.33 -5.04
N THR A 198 -5.70 12.07 -4.25
CA THR A 198 -6.85 12.99 -4.12
C THR A 198 -6.46 14.33 -3.50
N ALA A 199 -5.62 14.32 -2.46
CA ALA A 199 -5.11 15.55 -1.83
C ALA A 199 -4.22 16.37 -2.78
N ALA A 200 -3.61 15.73 -3.79
CA ALA A 200 -2.89 16.40 -4.87
C ALA A 200 -3.80 16.86 -6.04
N GLY A 201 -5.12 16.75 -5.89
CA GLY A 201 -6.09 17.12 -6.93
C GLY A 201 -6.17 16.11 -8.08
N GLY A 202 -5.72 14.88 -7.85
CA GLY A 202 -5.76 13.78 -8.81
C GLY A 202 -6.88 12.79 -8.53
N GLU A 203 -6.97 11.79 -9.41
CA GLU A 203 -7.93 10.67 -9.32
C GLU A 203 -7.16 9.34 -9.38
N VAL A 204 -7.70 8.33 -8.68
CA VAL A 204 -7.16 6.97 -8.70
C VAL A 204 -8.23 5.99 -9.14
N GLU A 205 -7.86 5.11 -10.05
CA GLU A 205 -8.72 4.06 -10.59
C GLU A 205 -8.01 2.70 -10.52
N ALA A 206 -8.79 1.65 -10.35
CA ALA A 206 -8.31 0.27 -10.43
C ALA A 206 -9.09 -0.48 -11.51
N THR A 207 -8.36 -1.21 -12.34
CA THR A 207 -8.92 -2.09 -13.37
C THR A 207 -8.21 -3.44 -13.35
N GLY A 208 -8.89 -4.47 -13.80
CA GLY A 208 -8.34 -5.82 -13.79
C GLY A 208 -9.43 -6.88 -13.72
N GLY A 209 -9.03 -8.08 -13.42
CA GLY A 209 -9.94 -9.22 -13.28
C GLY A 209 -9.21 -10.52 -13.00
N PRO A 210 -9.91 -11.59 -12.63
CA PRO A 210 -9.28 -12.87 -12.34
C PRO A 210 -8.42 -13.38 -13.51
N GLY A 211 -7.13 -13.61 -13.24
CA GLY A 211 -6.15 -14.06 -14.23
C GLY A 211 -5.68 -13.00 -15.24
N HIS A 212 -6.05 -11.73 -15.02
CA HIS A 212 -5.67 -10.61 -15.89
C HIS A 212 -4.88 -9.53 -15.15
N GLY A 213 -4.43 -9.84 -13.93
CA GLY A 213 -3.70 -8.91 -13.09
C GLY A 213 -4.55 -7.75 -12.55
N LEU A 214 -3.87 -6.80 -11.95
CA LEU A 214 -4.43 -5.55 -11.42
C LEU A 214 -3.64 -4.37 -11.97
N THR A 215 -4.36 -3.37 -12.47
CA THR A 215 -3.79 -2.08 -12.85
C THR A 215 -4.36 -1.00 -11.96
N VAL A 216 -3.49 -0.26 -11.27
CA VAL A 216 -3.84 0.94 -10.51
C VAL A 216 -3.26 2.15 -11.22
N ARG A 217 -4.14 3.09 -11.59
CA ARG A 217 -3.81 4.30 -12.32
C ARG A 217 -4.08 5.53 -11.46
N CYS A 218 -3.07 6.37 -11.29
CA CYS A 218 -3.15 7.67 -10.64
C CYS A 218 -3.04 8.76 -11.71
N SER A 219 -4.08 9.57 -11.86
CA SER A 219 -4.14 10.66 -12.86
C SER A 219 -4.12 12.00 -12.14
N PHE A 220 -3.27 12.92 -12.59
CA PHE A 220 -3.12 14.25 -12.01
C PHE A 220 -3.46 15.31 -13.04
N SER A 221 -4.25 16.31 -12.64
CA SER A 221 -4.50 17.49 -13.46
C SER A 221 -3.20 18.29 -13.59
N MET A 222 -2.66 18.34 -14.80
CA MET A 222 -1.51 19.19 -15.10
C MET A 222 -2.01 20.64 -15.17
N SER A 223 -1.95 21.37 -14.04
CA SER A 223 -2.07 22.83 -14.14
C SER A 223 -0.84 23.33 -14.88
N ALA A 224 -1.03 24.00 -16.01
CA ALA A 224 0.06 24.66 -16.71
C ALA A 224 0.78 25.60 -15.71
N PRO A 225 2.13 25.62 -15.71
CA PRO A 225 2.85 26.57 -14.89
C PRO A 225 2.46 27.99 -15.33
N SER A 226 1.99 28.80 -14.37
CA SER A 226 1.67 30.23 -14.59
C SER A 226 2.94 31.02 -14.73
#